data_65b566ed6fd45a933d5d87dc1feb02ad
#
_entry.id   65b566ed6fd45a933d5d87dc1feb02ad
#
_cell.length_a   1.000
_cell.length_b   1.000
_cell.length_c   1.000
_cell.angle_alpha   90.00
_cell.angle_beta   90.00
_cell.angle_gamma   90.00
#
_symmetry.space_group_name_H-M   'P 1'
#
loop_
_entity.id
_entity.type
_entity.pdbx_description
1 polymer ?
#
loop_
_entity_poly.entity_id
_entity_poly.type
_entity_poly.pdbx_seq_one_letter_code
_entity_poly.pdbx_strand_id
1 'polypeptide(L)'
;MKNIIITPAVGMPANDIVLFLASLRRFYDGEVVFFVDKKDYELKKKIKLYDSSFIEVNSHKHEIIIKRYKILIDFLKEKNNIDNIFFCDSRDIYFQSNPFEYEFKKPLNFFSEEKKIENCAINSKWMNKTLGLKVFEQLRGKHIVCCGTVMGEMKAFIKYATEMNLMSKKFPFKKRLKYLLTFRRDKEGRGCDQSYAAYLIYNNILKDINIYGNSSGPVATVYHLDNYKFNDKNELINNKNEPYVVVHQYDKRWEIFENSVNKLKTELGII
;
A
#
# COMPACT_ATOMS: atom_id res chain seq x y z
N MET A 1 -5.62 -0.23 22.96
CA MET A 1 -6.14 -0.15 21.58
C MET A 1 -5.72 -1.40 20.82
N LYS A 2 -6.63 -2.03 20.10
CA LYS A 2 -6.31 -3.19 19.26
C LYS A 2 -6.11 -2.72 17.83
N ASN A 3 -4.87 -2.65 17.39
CA ASN A 3 -4.49 -2.25 16.04
C ASN A 3 -4.18 -3.49 15.20
N ILE A 4 -4.30 -3.38 13.87
CA ILE A 4 -4.02 -4.48 12.94
C ILE A 4 -3.33 -3.96 11.68
N ILE A 5 -2.35 -4.72 11.19
CA ILE A 5 -1.77 -4.50 9.86
C ILE A 5 -2.31 -5.56 8.91
N ILE A 6 -2.78 -5.13 7.74
CA ILE A 6 -3.33 -6.03 6.72
C ILE A 6 -2.62 -5.76 5.40
N THR A 7 -2.15 -6.82 4.75
CA THR A 7 -1.38 -6.70 3.52
C THR A 7 -1.64 -7.84 2.53
N PRO A 8 -1.78 -7.54 1.23
CA PRO A 8 -1.84 -8.58 0.20
C PRO A 8 -0.43 -9.05 -0.18
N ALA A 9 -0.24 -10.38 -0.26
CA ALA A 9 1.02 -10.99 -0.71
C ALA A 9 0.81 -12.09 -1.77
N VAL A 10 -0.29 -12.03 -2.52
CA VAL A 10 -0.63 -13.03 -3.55
C VAL A 10 0.36 -13.01 -4.70
N GLY A 11 1.00 -14.15 -4.96
CA GLY A 11 1.98 -14.35 -6.03
C GLY A 11 3.28 -13.59 -5.81
N MET A 12 3.68 -13.39 -4.55
CA MET A 12 4.97 -12.85 -4.15
C MET A 12 5.92 -13.98 -3.74
N PRO A 13 7.21 -13.92 -4.08
CA PRO A 13 8.22 -14.79 -3.49
C PRO A 13 8.25 -14.63 -1.95
N ALA A 14 8.42 -15.75 -1.23
CA ALA A 14 8.42 -15.73 0.23
C ALA A 14 9.49 -14.82 0.85
N ASN A 15 10.64 -14.66 0.17
CA ASN A 15 11.71 -13.79 0.64
C ASN A 15 11.42 -12.29 0.46
N ASP A 16 10.49 -11.92 -0.42
CA ASP A 16 10.17 -10.52 -0.68
C ASP A 16 9.46 -9.84 0.52
N ILE A 17 8.83 -10.61 1.42
CA ILE A 17 8.16 -10.08 2.61
C ILE A 17 9.04 -10.07 3.87
N VAL A 18 10.25 -10.61 3.81
CA VAL A 18 11.10 -10.79 5.01
C VAL A 18 11.52 -9.45 5.60
N LEU A 19 11.94 -8.50 4.76
CA LEU A 19 12.32 -7.17 5.23
C LEU A 19 11.16 -6.44 5.89
N PHE A 20 9.96 -6.53 5.28
CA PHE A 20 8.73 -5.99 5.86
C PHE A 20 8.50 -6.56 7.27
N LEU A 21 8.47 -7.88 7.41
CA LEU A 21 8.18 -8.55 8.67
C LEU A 21 9.26 -8.30 9.73
N ALA A 22 10.53 -8.49 9.37
CA ALA A 22 11.63 -8.34 10.30
C ALA A 22 11.78 -6.89 10.81
N SER A 23 11.65 -5.90 9.94
CA SER A 23 11.69 -4.50 10.35
C SER A 23 10.49 -4.10 11.22
N LEU A 24 9.30 -4.60 10.88
CA LEU A 24 8.08 -4.34 11.65
C LEU A 24 8.16 -4.92 13.06
N ARG A 25 8.60 -6.17 13.21
CA ARG A 25 8.65 -6.89 14.50
C ARG A 25 9.63 -6.30 15.51
N ARG A 26 10.50 -5.36 15.10
CA ARG A 26 11.29 -4.55 16.04
C ARG A 26 10.44 -3.59 16.88
N PHE A 27 9.25 -3.24 16.40
CA PHE A 27 8.46 -2.13 16.94
C PHE A 27 7.00 -2.49 17.21
N TYR A 28 6.50 -3.58 16.66
CA TYR A 28 5.09 -3.92 16.71
C TYR A 28 4.86 -5.42 16.88
N ASP A 29 4.27 -5.80 18.01
CA ASP A 29 3.95 -7.20 18.36
C ASP A 29 2.49 -7.58 18.08
N GLY A 30 1.69 -6.64 17.56
CA GLY A 30 0.27 -6.85 17.33
C GLY A 30 -0.05 -7.69 16.09
N GLU A 31 -1.34 -7.79 15.80
CA GLU A 31 -1.87 -8.66 14.74
C GLU A 31 -1.44 -8.16 13.33
N VAL A 32 -0.83 -9.07 12.55
CA VAL A 32 -0.49 -8.85 11.14
C VAL A 32 -1.15 -9.95 10.31
N VAL A 33 -1.93 -9.57 9.30
CA VAL A 33 -2.71 -10.50 8.46
C VAL A 33 -2.35 -10.33 6.99
N PHE A 34 -1.96 -11.43 6.36
CA PHE A 34 -1.64 -11.48 4.94
C PHE A 34 -2.78 -12.10 4.13
N PHE A 35 -3.07 -11.56 2.95
CA PHE A 35 -3.88 -12.26 1.94
C PHE A 35 -2.93 -13.07 1.06
N VAL A 36 -3.04 -14.38 1.07
CA VAL A 36 -2.10 -15.31 0.43
C VAL A 36 -2.84 -16.29 -0.48
N ASP A 37 -2.25 -16.63 -1.62
CA ASP A 37 -2.80 -17.70 -2.46
C ASP A 37 -2.84 -19.02 -1.70
N LYS A 38 -3.96 -19.76 -1.84
CA LYS A 38 -4.17 -21.05 -1.18
C LYS A 38 -3.01 -22.04 -1.42
N LYS A 39 -2.36 -21.96 -2.59
CA LYS A 39 -1.30 -22.89 -3.01
C LYS A 39 0.11 -22.45 -2.58
N ASP A 40 0.28 -21.27 -1.98
CA ASP A 40 1.59 -20.72 -1.64
C ASP A 40 2.04 -21.17 -0.25
N TYR A 41 2.55 -22.40 -0.15
CA TYR A 41 2.97 -23.02 1.12
C TYR A 41 4.23 -22.34 1.71
N GLU A 42 5.19 -21.97 0.87
CA GLU A 42 6.43 -21.34 1.33
C GLU A 42 6.18 -19.96 1.93
N LEU A 43 5.33 -19.16 1.29
CA LEU A 43 4.94 -17.86 1.82
C LEU A 43 4.22 -17.99 3.16
N LYS A 44 3.28 -18.94 3.29
CA LYS A 44 2.56 -19.21 4.54
C LYS A 44 3.50 -19.63 5.67
N LYS A 45 4.47 -20.50 5.38
CA LYS A 45 5.50 -20.90 6.35
C LYS A 45 6.33 -19.70 6.81
N LYS A 46 6.74 -18.83 5.87
CA LYS A 46 7.50 -17.63 6.17
C LYS A 46 6.71 -16.64 7.05
N ILE A 47 5.43 -16.41 6.75
CA ILE A 47 4.54 -15.55 7.54
C ILE A 47 4.45 -16.04 8.99
N LYS A 48 4.26 -17.34 9.21
CA LYS A 48 4.18 -17.94 10.55
C LYS A 48 5.46 -17.79 11.35
N LEU A 49 6.64 -17.82 10.71
CA LEU A 49 7.93 -17.63 11.40
C LEU A 49 8.07 -16.24 12.05
N TYR A 50 7.25 -15.28 11.65
CA TYR A 50 7.22 -13.91 12.19
C TYR A 50 5.92 -13.63 12.96
N ASP A 51 5.34 -14.62 13.63
CA ASP A 51 4.11 -14.50 14.44
C ASP A 51 2.98 -13.74 13.73
N SER A 52 2.84 -14.02 12.44
CA SER A 52 1.83 -13.39 11.60
C SER A 52 0.83 -14.41 11.08
N SER A 53 -0.37 -13.95 10.77
CA SER A 53 -1.46 -14.79 10.28
C SER A 53 -1.73 -14.54 8.80
N PHE A 54 -2.53 -15.40 8.19
CA PHE A 54 -2.95 -15.22 6.79
C PHE A 54 -4.39 -15.69 6.55
N ILE A 55 -4.98 -15.09 5.53
CA ILE A 55 -6.25 -15.52 4.94
C ILE A 55 -5.93 -16.10 3.57
N GLU A 56 -6.39 -17.32 3.35
CA GLU A 56 -6.28 -17.98 2.06
C GLU A 56 -7.26 -17.37 1.08
N VAL A 57 -6.76 -16.96 -0.08
CA VAL A 57 -7.56 -16.40 -1.14
C VAL A 57 -7.36 -17.16 -2.45
N ASN A 58 -8.43 -17.31 -3.20
CA ASN A 58 -8.36 -17.83 -4.55
C ASN A 58 -8.28 -16.65 -5.52
N SER A 59 -7.08 -16.14 -5.73
CA SER A 59 -6.85 -14.95 -6.58
C SER A 59 -5.47 -15.00 -7.21
N HIS A 60 -5.34 -14.39 -8.40
CA HIS A 60 -4.05 -14.19 -9.05
C HIS A 60 -3.46 -12.83 -8.70
N LYS A 61 -2.12 -12.70 -8.84
CA LYS A 61 -1.35 -11.48 -8.56
C LYS A 61 -1.96 -10.16 -9.09
N HIS A 62 -2.62 -10.19 -10.24
CA HIS A 62 -3.22 -8.99 -10.84
C HIS A 62 -4.69 -8.78 -10.44
N GLU A 63 -5.38 -9.81 -10.03
CA GLU A 63 -6.76 -9.71 -9.57
C GLU A 63 -6.85 -9.23 -8.14
N ILE A 64 -5.87 -9.56 -7.31
CA ILE A 64 -5.86 -9.18 -5.90
C ILE A 64 -5.89 -7.66 -5.71
N ILE A 65 -5.35 -6.89 -6.65
CA ILE A 65 -5.34 -5.42 -6.62
C ILE A 65 -6.76 -4.86 -6.41
N ILE A 66 -7.76 -5.49 -7.00
CA ILE A 66 -9.17 -5.10 -6.89
C ILE A 66 -9.90 -5.95 -5.86
N LYS A 67 -9.70 -7.27 -5.88
CA LYS A 67 -10.40 -8.20 -4.98
C LYS A 67 -10.07 -7.97 -3.51
N ARG A 68 -8.89 -7.42 -3.20
CA ARG A 68 -8.44 -7.14 -1.83
C ARG A 68 -9.45 -6.33 -1.00
N TYR A 69 -10.18 -5.42 -1.61
CA TYR A 69 -11.16 -4.61 -0.90
C TYR A 69 -12.40 -5.41 -0.46
N LYS A 70 -12.89 -6.32 -1.30
CA LYS A 70 -13.99 -7.23 -0.91
C LYS A 70 -13.55 -8.20 0.19
N ILE A 71 -12.35 -8.77 0.07
CA ILE A 71 -11.76 -9.67 1.07
C ILE A 71 -11.59 -8.92 2.39
N LEU A 72 -11.10 -7.69 2.35
CA LEU A 72 -10.94 -6.83 3.51
C LEU A 72 -12.27 -6.56 4.22
N ILE A 73 -13.32 -6.21 3.47
CA ILE A 73 -14.66 -6.00 4.03
C ILE A 73 -15.17 -7.26 4.74
N ASP A 74 -15.05 -8.41 4.08
CA ASP A 74 -15.54 -9.67 4.63
C ASP A 74 -14.79 -10.02 5.92
N PHE A 75 -13.47 -9.92 5.91
CA PHE A 75 -12.63 -10.14 7.09
C PHE A 75 -12.97 -9.19 8.25
N LEU A 76 -13.09 -7.90 7.99
CA LEU A 76 -13.35 -6.90 9.04
C LEU A 76 -14.75 -7.04 9.64
N LYS A 77 -15.73 -7.55 8.90
CA LYS A 77 -17.08 -7.82 9.45
C LYS A 77 -17.10 -8.92 10.49
N GLU A 78 -16.13 -9.85 10.43
CA GLU A 78 -15.98 -10.95 11.39
C GLU A 78 -15.16 -10.57 12.61
N LYS A 79 -14.54 -9.38 12.58
CA LYS A 79 -13.68 -8.90 13.67
C LYS A 79 -14.44 -7.90 14.55
N ASN A 80 -14.26 -8.08 15.84
CA ASN A 80 -14.74 -7.16 16.87
C ASN A 80 -13.53 -6.47 17.53
N ASN A 81 -13.70 -5.24 17.97
CA ASN A 81 -12.72 -4.53 18.78
C ASN A 81 -11.38 -4.22 18.07
N ILE A 82 -11.40 -3.89 16.77
CA ILE A 82 -10.26 -3.28 16.09
C ILE A 82 -10.46 -1.76 16.14
N ASP A 83 -9.45 -1.06 16.62
CA ASP A 83 -9.45 0.40 16.65
C ASP A 83 -8.90 0.97 15.33
N ASN A 84 -7.66 0.61 14.98
CA ASN A 84 -7.01 1.13 13.79
C ASN A 84 -6.49 0.02 12.89
N ILE A 85 -6.48 0.31 11.59
CA ILE A 85 -6.01 -0.56 10.52
C ILE A 85 -4.91 0.17 9.76
N PHE A 86 -3.77 -0.47 9.57
CA PHE A 86 -2.81 -0.10 8.55
C PHE A 86 -2.87 -1.10 7.41
N PHE A 87 -3.41 -0.67 6.28
CA PHE A 87 -3.47 -1.46 5.05
C PHE A 87 -2.36 -1.02 4.12
N CYS A 88 -1.43 -1.94 3.81
CA CYS A 88 -0.24 -1.58 3.05
C CYS A 88 0.23 -2.70 2.13
N ASP A 89 1.07 -2.35 1.16
CA ASP A 89 1.83 -3.32 0.38
C ASP A 89 2.90 -3.97 1.29
N SER A 90 3.42 -5.15 0.93
CA SER A 90 4.38 -5.89 1.78
C SER A 90 5.76 -6.07 1.17
N ARG A 91 5.90 -5.87 -0.14
CA ARG A 91 7.15 -6.17 -0.83
C ARG A 91 8.19 -5.05 -0.72
N ASP A 92 7.73 -3.83 -0.84
CA ASP A 92 8.54 -2.62 -1.02
C ASP A 92 8.36 -1.62 0.13
N ILE A 93 8.14 -2.18 1.33
CA ILE A 93 7.99 -1.42 2.58
C ILE A 93 8.98 -1.96 3.62
N TYR A 94 9.55 -1.04 4.41
CA TYR A 94 10.16 -1.34 5.70
C TYR A 94 9.80 -0.28 6.75
N PHE A 95 9.94 -0.64 8.02
CA PHE A 95 9.54 0.19 9.16
C PHE A 95 10.78 0.71 9.91
N GLN A 96 10.70 1.97 10.33
CA GLN A 96 11.70 2.62 11.17
C GLN A 96 11.17 2.89 12.59
N SER A 97 9.84 2.77 12.79
CA SER A 97 9.19 2.81 14.11
C SER A 97 7.79 2.18 14.05
N ASN A 98 7.08 2.18 15.18
CA ASN A 98 5.72 1.63 15.26
C ASN A 98 4.72 2.51 14.48
N PRO A 99 4.02 1.99 13.46
CA PRO A 99 3.13 2.79 12.63
C PRO A 99 1.90 3.32 13.39
N PHE A 100 1.57 2.77 14.54
CA PHE A 100 0.42 3.17 15.34
C PHE A 100 0.74 4.18 16.46
N GLU A 101 2.00 4.55 16.64
CA GLU A 101 2.40 5.59 17.59
C GLU A 101 2.31 7.00 17.00
N TYR A 102 2.15 7.13 15.69
CA TYR A 102 1.92 8.42 15.06
C TYR A 102 0.49 8.89 15.29
N GLU A 103 0.33 10.12 15.77
CA GLU A 103 -0.99 10.72 16.03
C GLU A 103 -1.62 11.21 14.72
N PHE A 104 -2.62 10.50 14.24
CA PHE A 104 -3.36 10.85 13.04
C PHE A 104 -4.50 11.83 13.34
N LYS A 105 -4.62 12.87 12.51
CA LYS A 105 -5.61 13.96 12.69
C LYS A 105 -7.03 13.60 12.24
N LYS A 106 -7.20 12.54 11.46
CA LYS A 106 -8.48 12.15 10.86
C LYS A 106 -8.69 10.64 10.96
N PRO A 107 -9.95 10.18 10.94
CA PRO A 107 -10.28 8.77 10.97
C PRO A 107 -9.73 7.96 9.79
N LEU A 108 -9.41 8.61 8.66
CA LEU A 108 -8.83 7.94 7.49
C LEU A 108 -7.74 8.81 6.87
N ASN A 109 -6.57 8.22 6.67
CA ASN A 109 -5.35 8.94 6.28
C ASN A 109 -4.69 8.28 5.08
N PHE A 110 -4.36 9.10 4.09
CA PHE A 110 -3.68 8.73 2.86
C PHE A 110 -2.32 9.41 2.76
N PHE A 111 -1.46 8.87 1.91
CA PHE A 111 -0.11 9.39 1.70
C PHE A 111 0.10 9.69 0.22
N SER A 112 0.59 10.89 -0.10
CA SER A 112 0.80 11.33 -1.47
C SER A 112 2.25 11.17 -1.92
N GLU A 113 2.43 11.01 -3.23
CA GLU A 113 3.75 10.86 -3.86
C GLU A 113 4.37 12.21 -4.27
N GLU A 114 3.91 13.34 -3.77
CA GLU A 114 4.38 14.71 -4.06
C GLU A 114 4.55 15.03 -5.56
N LYS A 115 3.88 14.31 -6.43
CA LYS A 115 3.86 14.51 -7.88
C LYS A 115 2.43 14.61 -8.37
N LYS A 116 2.19 15.54 -9.29
CA LYS A 116 0.88 15.65 -9.94
C LYS A 116 0.66 14.49 -10.90
N ILE A 117 -0.61 14.08 -11.05
CA ILE A 117 -1.01 12.97 -11.91
C ILE A 117 -0.54 13.22 -13.36
N GLU A 118 -0.71 14.43 -13.89
CA GLU A 118 -0.29 14.81 -15.24
C GLU A 118 1.23 14.70 -15.48
N ASN A 119 2.02 14.90 -14.43
CA ASN A 119 3.48 14.84 -14.50
C ASN A 119 4.04 13.41 -14.38
N CYS A 120 3.17 12.41 -14.24
CA CYS A 120 3.55 10.99 -14.19
C CYS A 120 2.87 10.22 -15.33
N ALA A 121 3.62 9.87 -16.37
CA ALA A 121 3.10 9.16 -17.53
C ALA A 121 2.37 7.85 -17.17
N ILE A 122 2.83 7.16 -16.13
CA ILE A 122 2.22 5.90 -15.66
C ILE A 122 0.86 6.19 -15.04
N ASN A 123 0.76 7.13 -14.09
CA ASN A 123 -0.48 7.48 -13.43
C ASN A 123 -1.50 8.11 -14.37
N SER A 124 -1.06 8.98 -15.27
CA SER A 124 -1.90 9.55 -16.35
C SER A 124 -2.52 8.44 -17.21
N LYS A 125 -1.70 7.47 -17.64
CA LYS A 125 -2.16 6.32 -18.42
C LYS A 125 -3.14 5.45 -17.64
N TRP A 126 -2.86 5.16 -16.36
CA TRP A 126 -3.75 4.36 -15.52
C TRP A 126 -5.09 5.03 -15.32
N MET A 127 -5.11 6.31 -14.98
CA MET A 127 -6.34 7.05 -14.74
C MET A 127 -7.20 7.14 -16.01
N ASN A 128 -6.59 7.55 -17.13
CA ASN A 128 -7.31 7.64 -18.40
C ASN A 128 -7.89 6.28 -18.84
N LYS A 129 -7.11 5.21 -18.69
CA LYS A 129 -7.54 3.86 -19.04
C LYS A 129 -8.68 3.37 -18.14
N THR A 130 -8.64 3.69 -16.85
CA THR A 130 -9.57 3.19 -15.83
C THR A 130 -10.86 3.99 -15.78
N LEU A 131 -10.76 5.31 -15.77
CA LEU A 131 -11.87 6.23 -15.53
C LEU A 131 -12.27 7.06 -16.77
N GLY A 132 -11.44 7.04 -17.81
CA GLY A 132 -11.65 7.79 -19.06
C GLY A 132 -11.11 9.21 -19.03
N LEU A 133 -11.03 9.79 -20.24
CA LEU A 133 -10.40 11.11 -20.47
C LEU A 133 -11.07 12.24 -19.67
N LYS A 134 -12.39 12.24 -19.56
CA LYS A 134 -13.13 13.29 -18.84
C LYS A 134 -12.70 13.37 -17.36
N VAL A 135 -12.57 12.21 -16.69
CA VAL A 135 -12.14 12.16 -15.28
C VAL A 135 -10.65 12.51 -15.17
N PHE A 136 -9.83 12.04 -16.10
CA PHE A 136 -8.42 12.40 -16.14
C PHE A 136 -8.23 13.91 -16.22
N GLU A 137 -8.90 14.61 -17.16
CA GLU A 137 -8.80 16.06 -17.30
C GLU A 137 -9.26 16.82 -16.04
N GLN A 138 -10.26 16.31 -15.35
CA GLN A 138 -10.73 16.87 -14.08
C GLN A 138 -9.69 16.74 -12.95
N LEU A 139 -8.93 15.66 -12.91
CA LEU A 139 -8.06 15.31 -11.78
C LEU A 139 -6.56 15.45 -12.08
N ARG A 140 -6.15 15.71 -13.32
CA ARG A 140 -4.75 15.70 -13.75
C ARG A 140 -3.82 16.61 -12.93
N GLY A 141 -4.31 17.77 -12.49
CA GLY A 141 -3.56 18.71 -11.67
C GLY A 141 -3.46 18.34 -10.18
N LYS A 142 -4.11 17.24 -9.74
CA LYS A 142 -4.07 16.76 -8.36
C LYS A 142 -2.83 15.91 -8.10
N HIS A 143 -2.39 15.84 -6.84
CA HIS A 143 -1.29 14.96 -6.44
C HIS A 143 -1.70 13.49 -6.53
N ILE A 144 -0.71 12.64 -6.83
CA ILE A 144 -0.89 11.19 -6.78
C ILE A 144 -1.06 10.77 -5.32
N VAL A 145 -2.13 10.04 -5.03
CA VAL A 145 -2.35 9.41 -3.73
C VAL A 145 -2.02 7.93 -3.83
N CYS A 146 -1.11 7.46 -3.00
CA CYS A 146 -0.68 6.07 -3.03
C CYS A 146 -1.69 5.15 -2.34
N CYS A 147 -2.08 4.05 -2.99
CA CYS A 147 -2.93 3.01 -2.41
C CYS A 147 -2.16 1.88 -1.73
N GLY A 148 -0.84 1.92 -1.82
CA GLY A 148 0.04 0.96 -1.15
C GLY A 148 0.23 1.22 0.34
N THR A 149 -0.32 2.32 0.86
CA THR A 149 -0.31 2.68 2.29
C THR A 149 -1.53 3.51 2.62
N VAL A 150 -2.39 2.99 3.51
CA VAL A 150 -3.58 3.70 4.01
C VAL A 150 -3.75 3.35 5.50
N MET A 151 -3.96 4.35 6.35
CA MET A 151 -4.14 4.19 7.78
C MET A 151 -5.50 4.76 8.21
N GLY A 152 -6.23 4.05 9.08
CA GLY A 152 -7.46 4.61 9.60
C GLY A 152 -8.17 3.76 10.64
N GLU A 153 -9.19 4.36 11.27
CA GLU A 153 -10.11 3.69 12.17
C GLU A 153 -10.95 2.65 11.41
N MET A 154 -11.28 1.56 12.06
CA MET A 154 -12.00 0.43 11.47
C MET A 154 -13.26 0.87 10.71
N LYS A 155 -14.10 1.73 11.31
CA LYS A 155 -15.36 2.19 10.69
C LYS A 155 -15.12 2.97 9.39
N ALA A 156 -14.15 3.88 9.41
CA ALA A 156 -13.78 4.68 8.24
C ALA A 156 -13.15 3.80 7.15
N PHE A 157 -12.37 2.80 7.56
CA PHE A 157 -11.72 1.85 6.67
C PHE A 157 -12.73 0.94 5.95
N ILE A 158 -13.74 0.42 6.65
CA ILE A 158 -14.82 -0.36 6.02
C ILE A 158 -15.56 0.47 4.96
N LYS A 159 -15.85 1.75 5.27
CA LYS A 159 -16.47 2.67 4.30
C LYS A 159 -15.58 2.84 3.07
N TYR A 160 -14.28 3.11 3.26
CA TYR A 160 -13.32 3.23 2.16
C TYR A 160 -13.28 1.97 1.29
N ALA A 161 -13.11 0.80 1.91
CA ALA A 161 -13.06 -0.47 1.19
C ALA A 161 -14.38 -0.75 0.42
N THR A 162 -15.53 -0.36 0.99
CA THR A 162 -16.82 -0.48 0.34
C THR A 162 -16.90 0.40 -0.91
N GLU A 163 -16.51 1.67 -0.81
CA GLU A 163 -16.48 2.57 -1.97
C GLU A 163 -15.51 2.09 -3.05
N MET A 164 -14.31 1.61 -2.67
CA MET A 164 -13.35 1.02 -3.62
C MET A 164 -13.92 -0.20 -4.35
N ASN A 165 -14.66 -1.07 -3.64
CA ASN A 165 -15.32 -2.22 -4.23
C ASN A 165 -16.49 -1.80 -5.15
N LEU A 166 -17.22 -0.74 -4.84
CA LEU A 166 -18.26 -0.17 -5.72
C LEU A 166 -17.64 0.45 -6.98
N MET A 167 -16.52 1.16 -6.86
CA MET A 167 -15.78 1.70 -8.00
C MET A 167 -15.35 0.60 -8.97
N SER A 168 -14.88 -0.53 -8.46
CA SER A 168 -14.47 -1.67 -9.30
C SER A 168 -15.63 -2.28 -10.09
N LYS A 169 -16.86 -2.18 -9.58
CA LYS A 169 -18.09 -2.61 -10.29
C LYS A 169 -18.55 -1.57 -11.31
N LYS A 170 -18.50 -0.29 -10.94
CA LYS A 170 -18.89 0.84 -11.79
C LYS A 170 -17.97 1.01 -13.01
N PHE A 171 -16.66 0.80 -12.81
CA PHE A 171 -15.63 0.87 -13.84
C PHE A 171 -14.91 -0.48 -13.94
N PRO A 172 -15.62 -1.52 -14.44
CA PRO A 172 -15.05 -2.86 -14.47
C PRO A 172 -13.85 -2.88 -15.40
N PHE A 173 -12.81 -3.55 -14.95
CA PHE A 173 -11.67 -3.83 -15.76
C PHE A 173 -12.09 -4.66 -16.99
N LYS A 174 -12.01 -4.07 -18.17
CA LYS A 174 -12.31 -4.75 -19.43
C LYS A 174 -11.10 -5.59 -19.84
N LYS A 175 -11.19 -6.92 -19.72
CA LYS A 175 -10.27 -7.84 -20.38
C LYS A 175 -10.36 -7.57 -21.89
N ARG A 176 -9.33 -7.01 -22.48
CA ARG A 176 -9.32 -6.79 -23.94
C ARG A 176 -9.19 -8.16 -24.64
N LEU A 177 -10.03 -8.42 -25.63
CA LEU A 177 -9.99 -9.65 -26.44
C LEU A 177 -8.59 -9.95 -27.00
N LYS A 178 -7.81 -8.91 -27.29
CA LYS A 178 -6.41 -8.99 -27.74
C LYS A 178 -5.50 -9.79 -26.80
N TYR A 179 -5.80 -9.86 -25.50
CA TYR A 179 -4.96 -10.57 -24.51
C TYR A 179 -5.30 -12.06 -24.40
N LEU A 180 -6.50 -12.46 -24.80
CA LEU A 180 -6.85 -13.86 -24.98
C LEU A 180 -6.03 -14.52 -26.11
N LEU A 181 -5.64 -13.74 -27.13
CA LEU A 181 -4.93 -14.21 -28.31
C LEU A 181 -3.39 -14.17 -28.16
N THR A 182 -2.84 -13.38 -27.24
CA THR A 182 -1.38 -13.17 -27.17
C THR A 182 -0.67 -13.83 -26.00
N PHE A 183 -1.38 -14.60 -25.15
CA PHE A 183 -0.87 -15.20 -23.90
C PHE A 183 -0.11 -14.22 -22.98
N ARG A 184 -0.04 -12.95 -23.29
CA ARG A 184 0.50 -11.92 -22.42
C ARG A 184 -0.54 -11.62 -21.35
N ARG A 185 -0.41 -12.26 -20.18
CA ARG A 185 -1.12 -11.91 -18.94
C ARG A 185 -0.68 -10.53 -18.50
N ASP A 186 -1.20 -9.52 -19.17
CA ASP A 186 -0.75 -8.17 -18.96
C ASP A 186 -1.19 -7.65 -17.60
N LYS A 187 -0.33 -6.83 -17.05
CA LYS A 187 -0.42 -5.91 -15.91
C LYS A 187 -1.69 -5.04 -15.92
N GLU A 188 -2.82 -5.58 -16.38
CA GLU A 188 -3.99 -4.81 -16.77
C GLU A 188 -4.80 -4.26 -15.62
N GLY A 189 -4.83 -4.89 -14.43
CA GLY A 189 -5.45 -4.34 -13.22
C GLY A 189 -4.59 -3.33 -12.47
N ARG A 190 -3.32 -3.17 -12.87
CA ARG A 190 -2.36 -2.33 -12.17
C ARG A 190 -2.76 -0.86 -12.24
N GLY A 191 -2.84 -0.19 -11.08
CA GLY A 191 -3.15 1.22 -10.95
C GLY A 191 -4.65 1.57 -11.07
N CYS A 192 -5.55 0.59 -11.25
CA CYS A 192 -6.99 0.84 -11.19
C CYS A 192 -7.40 1.33 -9.80
N ASP A 193 -6.90 0.69 -8.76
CA ASP A 193 -7.15 1.04 -7.36
C ASP A 193 -6.67 2.46 -7.03
N GLN A 194 -5.48 2.85 -7.48
CA GLN A 194 -4.97 4.21 -7.31
C GLN A 194 -5.84 5.25 -8.03
N SER A 195 -6.35 4.91 -9.22
CA SER A 195 -7.31 5.75 -9.95
C SER A 195 -8.65 5.87 -9.22
N TYR A 196 -9.16 4.77 -8.66
CA TYR A 196 -10.41 4.79 -7.88
C TYR A 196 -10.26 5.61 -6.60
N ALA A 197 -9.17 5.42 -5.84
CA ALA A 197 -8.92 6.20 -4.63
C ALA A 197 -8.80 7.69 -4.93
N ALA A 198 -8.06 8.08 -5.98
CA ALA A 198 -7.98 9.48 -6.40
C ALA A 198 -9.37 10.04 -6.73
N TYR A 199 -10.21 9.29 -7.46
CA TYR A 199 -11.58 9.70 -7.75
C TYR A 199 -12.42 9.91 -6.48
N LEU A 200 -12.40 8.96 -5.56
CA LEU A 200 -13.16 9.02 -4.31
C LEU A 200 -12.73 10.19 -3.42
N ILE A 201 -11.43 10.42 -3.33
CA ILE A 201 -10.83 11.48 -2.51
C ILE A 201 -11.14 12.86 -3.10
N TYR A 202 -10.77 13.09 -4.35
CA TYR A 202 -10.85 14.42 -4.96
C TYR A 202 -12.26 14.85 -5.39
N ASN A 203 -13.21 13.92 -5.43
CA ASN A 203 -14.64 14.24 -5.57
C ASN A 203 -15.39 14.28 -4.21
N ASN A 204 -14.66 14.29 -3.09
CA ASN A 204 -15.23 14.39 -1.73
C ASN A 204 -16.26 13.30 -1.41
N ILE A 205 -16.13 12.09 -2.00
CA ILE A 205 -16.97 10.94 -1.68
C ILE A 205 -16.58 10.38 -0.31
N LEU A 206 -15.29 10.34 -0.03
CA LEU A 206 -14.76 10.07 1.30
C LEU A 206 -14.75 11.36 2.12
N LYS A 207 -15.27 11.28 3.33
CA LYS A 207 -15.32 12.39 4.29
C LYS A 207 -14.36 12.12 5.43
N ASP A 208 -13.98 13.17 6.17
CA ASP A 208 -13.12 13.10 7.36
C ASP A 208 -11.79 12.38 7.07
N ILE A 209 -11.19 12.73 5.95
CA ILE A 209 -9.91 12.20 5.50
C ILE A 209 -8.81 13.23 5.67
N ASN A 210 -7.57 12.76 5.76
CA ASN A 210 -6.37 13.58 5.56
C ASN A 210 -5.47 12.97 4.49
N ILE A 211 -4.71 13.82 3.80
CA ILE A 211 -3.69 13.41 2.83
C ILE A 211 -2.38 14.02 3.30
N TYR A 212 -1.46 13.18 3.73
CA TYR A 212 -0.11 13.59 4.12
C TYR A 212 0.82 13.56 2.90
N GLY A 213 1.59 14.62 2.70
CA GLY A 213 2.75 14.58 1.82
C GLY A 213 3.98 14.03 2.54
N ASN A 214 5.04 13.72 1.79
CA ASN A 214 6.30 13.25 2.35
C ASN A 214 6.91 14.25 3.35
N SER A 215 6.72 15.55 3.16
CA SER A 215 7.23 16.58 4.06
C SER A 215 6.53 16.67 5.41
N SER A 216 5.35 16.09 5.57
CA SER A 216 4.46 16.28 6.73
C SER A 216 3.88 15.01 7.33
N GLY A 217 4.06 13.87 6.68
CA GLY A 217 3.50 12.60 7.08
C GLY A 217 4.53 11.61 7.65
N PRO A 218 4.04 10.54 8.28
CA PRO A 218 4.90 9.49 8.81
C PRO A 218 5.36 8.47 7.77
N VAL A 219 4.80 8.50 6.56
CA VAL A 219 5.13 7.56 5.48
C VAL A 219 5.87 8.29 4.36
N ALA A 220 7.08 7.85 4.06
CA ALA A 220 7.81 8.28 2.89
C ALA A 220 7.44 7.40 1.69
N THR A 221 6.71 7.92 0.70
CA THR A 221 6.51 7.26 -0.60
C THR A 221 7.59 7.75 -1.54
N VAL A 222 8.70 7.00 -1.62
CA VAL A 222 9.98 7.52 -2.09
C VAL A 222 10.15 7.58 -3.61
N TYR A 223 9.31 6.94 -4.40
CA TYR A 223 9.50 6.87 -5.86
C TYR A 223 9.63 8.25 -6.54
N HIS A 224 8.89 9.23 -6.05
CA HIS A 224 8.87 10.60 -6.56
C HIS A 224 9.43 11.62 -5.56
N LEU A 225 10.15 11.17 -4.54
CA LEU A 225 10.84 12.07 -3.63
C LEU A 225 12.08 12.66 -4.32
N ASP A 226 12.26 13.99 -4.24
CA ASP A 226 13.36 14.67 -4.91
C ASP A 226 14.67 14.59 -4.13
N ASN A 227 14.60 14.61 -2.79
CA ASN A 227 15.75 14.60 -1.91
C ASN A 227 15.66 13.49 -0.87
N TYR A 228 16.77 12.79 -0.67
CA TYR A 228 16.90 11.71 0.30
C TYR A 228 17.95 12.09 1.32
N LYS A 229 17.57 12.08 2.61
CA LYS A 229 18.48 12.31 3.73
C LYS A 229 18.39 11.15 4.68
N PHE A 230 19.55 10.66 5.13
CA PHE A 230 19.66 9.63 6.15
C PHE A 230 20.37 10.21 7.36
N ASN A 231 19.93 9.84 8.56
CA ASN A 231 20.62 10.17 9.80
C ASN A 231 21.77 9.19 10.10
N ASP A 232 22.49 9.40 11.19
CA ASP A 232 23.63 8.56 11.60
C ASP A 232 23.22 7.10 11.92
N LYS A 233 21.94 6.87 12.23
CA LYS A 233 21.36 5.53 12.40
C LYS A 233 20.94 4.88 11.09
N ASN A 234 21.21 5.52 9.95
CA ASN A 234 20.81 5.06 8.63
C ASN A 234 19.29 5.03 8.41
N GLU A 235 18.54 5.85 9.14
CA GLU A 235 17.10 6.04 8.95
C GLU A 235 16.83 7.17 7.96
N LEU A 236 15.90 6.97 7.05
CA LEU A 236 15.43 8.04 6.16
C LEU A 236 14.67 9.09 6.98
N ILE A 237 15.05 10.36 6.83
CA ILE A 237 14.50 11.48 7.57
C ILE A 237 13.81 12.50 6.66
N ASN A 238 12.82 13.20 7.20
CA ASN A 238 12.10 14.26 6.52
C ASN A 238 12.87 15.61 6.58
N ASN A 239 12.29 16.65 6.01
CA ASN A 239 12.91 17.99 6.00
C ASN A 239 13.04 18.65 7.39
N LYS A 240 12.40 18.08 8.42
CA LYS A 240 12.52 18.51 9.82
C LYS A 240 13.57 17.71 10.58
N ASN A 241 14.31 16.84 9.91
CA ASN A 241 15.24 15.86 10.48
C ASN A 241 14.57 14.81 11.40
N GLU A 242 13.29 14.54 11.20
CA GLU A 242 12.55 13.49 11.91
C GLU A 242 12.54 12.21 11.07
N PRO A 243 12.79 11.01 11.65
CA PRO A 243 12.67 9.76 10.94
C PRO A 243 11.24 9.53 10.46
N TYR A 244 11.10 9.03 9.22
CA TYR A 244 9.82 8.49 8.80
C TYR A 244 9.52 7.20 9.57
N VAL A 245 8.25 6.95 9.81
CA VAL A 245 7.78 5.71 10.44
C VAL A 245 7.86 4.55 9.46
N VAL A 246 7.46 4.79 8.22
CA VAL A 246 7.38 3.81 7.14
C VAL A 246 8.06 4.35 5.91
N VAL A 247 8.90 3.53 5.28
CA VAL A 247 9.49 3.80 3.96
C VAL A 247 8.85 2.87 2.93
N HIS A 248 8.23 3.44 1.90
CA HIS A 248 7.50 2.72 0.87
C HIS A 248 8.07 3.00 -0.52
N GLN A 249 8.08 1.97 -1.40
CA GLN A 249 8.61 2.01 -2.78
C GLN A 249 10.13 2.17 -2.87
N TYR A 250 10.88 1.76 -1.86
CA TYR A 250 12.35 1.84 -1.85
C TYR A 250 12.97 1.07 -3.02
N ASP A 251 12.33 0.00 -3.50
CA ASP A 251 12.78 -0.81 -4.63
C ASP A 251 12.77 -0.06 -5.96
N LYS A 252 12.01 1.04 -6.06
CA LYS A 252 11.96 1.91 -7.25
C LYS A 252 13.12 2.89 -7.31
N ARG A 253 13.83 3.01 -6.21
CA ARG A 253 15.00 3.88 -6.05
C ARG A 253 16.17 3.09 -5.46
N TRP A 254 16.31 1.87 -5.95
CA TRP A 254 17.30 0.92 -5.42
C TRP A 254 18.71 1.51 -5.38
N GLU A 255 19.10 2.26 -6.40
CA GLU A 255 20.40 2.94 -6.49
C GLU A 255 20.71 3.86 -5.30
N ILE A 256 19.67 4.35 -4.60
CA ILE A 256 19.79 5.22 -3.41
C ILE A 256 19.70 4.39 -2.14
N PHE A 257 18.82 3.39 -2.14
CA PHE A 257 18.46 2.62 -0.94
C PHE A 257 19.29 1.37 -0.72
N GLU A 258 20.08 0.93 -1.70
CA GLU A 258 20.84 -0.33 -1.65
C GLU A 258 21.69 -0.46 -0.38
N ASN A 259 22.54 0.52 -0.11
CA ASN A 259 23.40 0.50 1.06
C ASN A 259 22.61 0.53 2.38
N SER A 260 21.58 1.36 2.45
CA SER A 260 20.73 1.52 3.63
C SER A 260 19.94 0.23 3.91
N VAL A 261 19.34 -0.35 2.88
CA VAL A 261 18.56 -1.59 3.00
C VAL A 261 19.45 -2.80 3.31
N ASN A 262 20.63 -2.90 2.71
CA ASN A 262 21.55 -4.00 2.99
C ASN A 262 22.08 -3.93 4.42
N LYS A 263 22.42 -2.74 4.92
CA LYS A 263 22.79 -2.53 6.32
C LYS A 263 21.65 -2.96 7.26
N LEU A 264 20.43 -2.51 6.99
CA LEU A 264 19.24 -2.91 7.76
C LEU A 264 19.03 -4.43 7.73
N LYS A 265 19.17 -5.09 6.58
CA LYS A 265 19.06 -6.55 6.47
C LYS A 265 20.12 -7.27 7.30
N THR A 266 21.36 -6.79 7.30
CA THR A 266 22.44 -7.34 8.16
C THR A 266 22.10 -7.19 9.63
N GLU A 267 21.66 -6.00 10.07
CA GLU A 267 21.22 -5.75 11.45
C GLU A 267 20.04 -6.65 11.89
N LEU A 268 19.17 -7.02 10.94
CA LEU A 268 18.03 -7.91 11.17
C LEU A 268 18.37 -9.40 11.03
N GLY A 269 19.62 -9.75 10.70
CA GLY A 269 20.03 -11.14 10.49
C GLY A 269 19.35 -11.81 9.27
N ILE A 270 19.00 -11.02 8.25
CA ILE A 270 18.38 -11.54 7.01
C ILE A 270 19.45 -12.00 6.02
N ILE A 271 20.61 -11.33 6.00
CA ILE A 271 21.80 -11.62 5.19
C ILE A 271 23.04 -11.46 6.05
#